data_554938be6b94e6bb9a70b7af816e409d
#
_entry.id   554938be6b94e6bb9a70b7af816e409d
#
_cell.length_a   1.000
_cell.length_b   1.000
_cell.length_c   1.000
_cell.angle_alpha   90.00
_cell.angle_beta   90.00
_cell.angle_gamma   90.00
#
_symmetry.space_group_name_H-M   'P 1'
#
loop_
_entity.id
_entity.type
_entity.pdbx_description
1 polymer ?
#
loop_
_entity_poly.entity_id
_entity_poly.type
_entity_poly.pdbx_seq_one_letter_code
_entity_poly.pdbx_strand_id
1 'polypeptide(L)'
;MEKIALFLPSLHGGGAERVMVNLARGFAERGLNVDLVLAKAEGPYLSQVPSNVRVVNLGVNRTLYSLLGLVRYLKQEQPKATLSALNHANIIAIWARLLSRVKTCLIVSEHNALSQSIENTTSVRAKLIPLLIKIFYPKADAVVAVSHGVAEDLIARTGLPSEKVKVIYNPVVAPEVFSKANEPLEHPWFQEGEPPVILGVGRLTTQKDFPTLVRAFVLVRKEHAARLMILGDGEDRPKLEALIRELGLEKDVAMPGFVDNPCKYMKRAALLVLSSRWEGFGNVLVEAMACGTPVISTDCPSGPAEILE
;
A
#
# COMPACT_ATOMS: atom_id res chain seq x y z
N MET A 1 5.09 -5.77 29.64
CA MET A 1 5.23 -4.97 28.40
C MET A 1 3.84 -4.68 27.83
N GLU A 2 3.64 -3.48 27.29
CA GLU A 2 2.36 -3.10 26.70
C GLU A 2 2.18 -3.83 25.35
N LYS A 3 1.00 -4.45 25.19
CA LYS A 3 0.66 -5.18 23.96
C LYS A 3 -0.04 -4.27 22.97
N ILE A 4 0.39 -4.30 21.71
CA ILE A 4 -0.24 -3.62 20.56
C ILE A 4 -0.69 -4.67 19.56
N ALA A 5 -1.90 -4.54 19.04
CA ALA A 5 -2.42 -5.36 17.97
C ALA A 5 -2.50 -4.56 16.66
N LEU A 6 -2.02 -5.14 15.57
CA LEU A 6 -2.17 -4.62 14.22
C LEU A 6 -3.08 -5.56 13.44
N PHE A 7 -4.24 -5.09 12.94
CA PHE A 7 -5.21 -5.94 12.27
C PHE A 7 -5.31 -5.65 10.77
N LEU A 8 -5.19 -6.70 9.97
CA LEU A 8 -5.27 -6.69 8.50
C LEU A 8 -6.03 -7.90 7.96
N PRO A 9 -6.55 -7.84 6.72
CA PRO A 9 -7.09 -9.03 6.04
C PRO A 9 -6.02 -10.09 5.76
N SER A 10 -4.89 -9.68 5.17
CA SER A 10 -3.78 -10.53 4.71
C SER A 10 -2.57 -9.66 4.37
N LEU A 11 -1.52 -10.25 3.79
CA LEU A 11 -0.28 -9.57 3.39
C LEU A 11 0.02 -9.74 1.89
N HIS A 12 -0.98 -9.52 1.03
CA HIS A 12 -0.91 -9.77 -0.43
C HIS A 12 -0.07 -8.79 -1.25
N GLY A 13 0.70 -7.90 -0.64
CA GLY A 13 1.69 -7.10 -1.37
C GLY A 13 1.23 -5.69 -1.72
N GLY A 14 0.18 -5.16 -1.08
CA GLY A 14 -0.22 -3.76 -1.21
C GLY A 14 0.60 -2.80 -0.36
N GLY A 15 0.46 -1.50 -0.64
CA GLY A 15 1.18 -0.46 0.11
C GLY A 15 0.78 -0.38 1.59
N ALA A 16 -0.51 -0.58 1.91
CA ALA A 16 -1.01 -0.58 3.29
C ALA A 16 -0.43 -1.75 4.10
N GLU A 17 -0.36 -2.94 3.50
CA GLU A 17 0.19 -4.14 4.12
C GLU A 17 1.68 -3.96 4.44
N ARG A 18 2.45 -3.36 3.51
CA ARG A 18 3.86 -3.03 3.75
C ARG A 18 4.02 -2.04 4.89
N VAL A 19 3.21 -0.99 4.94
CA VAL A 19 3.19 -0.01 6.03
C VAL A 19 2.95 -0.68 7.38
N MET A 20 1.98 -1.59 7.45
CA MET A 20 1.67 -2.29 8.69
C MET A 20 2.80 -3.24 9.15
N VAL A 21 3.51 -3.88 8.22
CA VAL A 21 4.71 -4.67 8.54
C VAL A 21 5.84 -3.76 9.06
N ASN A 22 6.05 -2.59 8.43
CA ASN A 22 7.03 -1.61 8.89
C ASN A 22 6.69 -1.07 10.29
N LEU A 23 5.41 -0.77 10.55
CA LEU A 23 4.94 -0.35 11.87
C LEU A 23 5.13 -1.46 12.92
N ALA A 24 4.80 -2.71 12.56
CA ALA A 24 5.00 -3.85 13.45
C ALA A 24 6.47 -3.98 13.87
N ARG A 25 7.38 -3.85 12.89
CA ARG A 25 8.83 -3.84 13.13
C ARG A 25 9.23 -2.68 14.05
N GLY A 26 8.88 -1.45 13.69
CA GLY A 26 9.29 -0.27 14.44
C GLY A 26 8.75 -0.25 15.89
N PHE A 27 7.57 -0.80 16.13
CA PHE A 27 7.03 -0.97 17.48
C PHE A 27 7.77 -2.05 18.26
N ALA A 28 8.08 -3.19 17.63
CA ALA A 28 8.82 -4.29 18.27
C ALA A 28 10.27 -3.88 18.59
N GLU A 29 10.94 -3.12 17.73
CA GLU A 29 12.26 -2.54 17.97
C GLU A 29 12.29 -1.55 19.15
N ARG A 30 11.15 -0.90 19.44
CA ARG A 30 10.98 -0.04 20.62
C ARG A 30 10.60 -0.83 21.90
N GLY A 31 10.67 -2.16 21.86
CA GLY A 31 10.41 -3.03 23.00
C GLY A 31 8.92 -3.24 23.33
N LEU A 32 8.01 -2.93 22.40
CA LEU A 32 6.60 -3.21 22.57
C LEU A 32 6.29 -4.67 22.19
N ASN A 33 5.30 -5.27 22.83
CA ASN A 33 4.81 -6.59 22.46
C ASN A 33 3.79 -6.44 21.32
N VAL A 34 4.14 -6.89 20.12
CA VAL A 34 3.35 -6.66 18.92
C VAL A 34 2.74 -7.94 18.39
N ASP A 35 1.42 -7.93 18.22
CA ASP A 35 0.67 -8.96 17.53
C ASP A 35 0.22 -8.44 16.15
N LEU A 36 0.58 -9.13 15.07
CA LEU A 36 0.04 -8.93 13.75
C LEU A 36 -1.10 -9.92 13.52
N VAL A 37 -2.33 -9.43 13.68
CA VAL A 37 -3.56 -10.23 13.59
C VAL A 37 -4.07 -10.19 12.15
N LEU A 38 -4.13 -11.35 11.50
CA LEU A 38 -4.53 -11.47 10.10
C LEU A 38 -5.81 -12.30 9.99
N ALA A 39 -6.76 -11.85 9.17
CA ALA A 39 -7.92 -12.70 8.85
C ALA A 39 -7.44 -14.01 8.23
N LYS A 40 -6.44 -13.93 7.33
CA LYS A 40 -5.71 -15.08 6.79
C LYS A 40 -4.22 -14.75 6.70
N ALA A 41 -3.39 -15.59 7.31
CA ALA A 41 -1.93 -15.43 7.27
C ALA A 41 -1.39 -15.96 5.92
N GLU A 42 -1.46 -15.12 4.90
CA GLU A 42 -0.96 -15.41 3.55
C GLU A 42 -0.46 -14.15 2.86
N GLY A 43 0.34 -14.33 1.81
CA GLY A 43 0.87 -13.26 0.97
C GLY A 43 2.38 -13.09 1.08
N PRO A 44 3.00 -12.42 0.08
CA PRO A 44 4.45 -12.33 -0.04
C PRO A 44 5.12 -11.57 1.11
N TYR A 45 4.42 -10.66 1.78
CA TYR A 45 5.03 -9.92 2.92
C TYR A 45 5.03 -10.73 4.23
N LEU A 46 4.44 -11.93 4.27
CA LEU A 46 4.47 -12.77 5.48
C LEU A 46 5.90 -13.14 5.88
N SER A 47 6.77 -13.43 4.91
CA SER A 47 8.19 -13.73 5.13
C SER A 47 9.01 -12.52 5.62
N GLN A 48 8.47 -11.30 5.48
CA GLN A 48 9.13 -10.06 5.89
C GLN A 48 8.73 -9.61 7.30
N VAL A 49 7.79 -10.32 7.95
CA VAL A 49 7.40 -10.04 9.34
C VAL A 49 8.55 -10.43 10.26
N PRO A 50 9.03 -9.53 11.15
CA PRO A 50 10.11 -9.83 12.06
C PRO A 50 9.78 -10.98 13.01
N SER A 51 10.77 -11.78 13.39
CA SER A 51 10.60 -12.94 14.27
C SER A 51 10.13 -12.58 15.70
N ASN A 52 10.36 -11.34 16.13
CA ASN A 52 9.88 -10.81 17.41
C ASN A 52 8.45 -10.23 17.35
N VAL A 53 7.77 -10.33 16.21
CA VAL A 53 6.35 -9.99 16.02
C VAL A 53 5.54 -11.29 15.95
N ARG A 54 4.56 -11.45 16.83
CA ARG A 54 3.69 -12.62 16.80
C ARG A 54 2.63 -12.49 15.71
N VAL A 55 2.60 -13.43 14.77
CA VAL A 55 1.54 -13.52 13.76
C VAL A 55 0.39 -14.33 14.32
N VAL A 56 -0.81 -13.74 14.36
CA VAL A 56 -2.06 -14.38 14.78
C VAL A 56 -2.94 -14.59 13.56
N ASN A 57 -3.11 -15.84 13.14
CA ASN A 57 -3.95 -16.21 12.02
C ASN A 57 -5.37 -16.55 12.50
N LEU A 58 -6.38 -15.81 12.04
CA LEU A 58 -7.79 -16.08 12.36
C LEU A 58 -8.40 -17.16 11.45
N GLY A 59 -7.69 -17.58 10.39
CA GLY A 59 -8.02 -18.75 9.57
C GLY A 59 -9.26 -18.61 8.70
N VAL A 60 -9.60 -17.41 8.24
CA VAL A 60 -10.82 -17.15 7.44
C VAL A 60 -10.51 -16.49 6.10
N ASN A 61 -11.20 -16.92 5.05
CA ASN A 61 -10.97 -16.44 3.68
C ASN A 61 -11.60 -15.06 3.37
N ARG A 62 -12.53 -14.58 4.20
CA ARG A 62 -13.16 -13.27 4.02
C ARG A 62 -13.07 -12.47 5.31
N THR A 63 -12.67 -11.21 5.22
CA THR A 63 -12.49 -10.33 6.38
C THR A 63 -13.73 -10.27 7.27
N LEU A 64 -14.94 -10.30 6.70
CA LEU A 64 -16.18 -10.29 7.48
C LEU A 64 -16.26 -11.46 8.48
N TYR A 65 -15.78 -12.64 8.09
CA TYR A 65 -15.81 -13.84 8.95
C TYR A 65 -14.77 -13.79 10.06
N SER A 66 -13.81 -12.87 10.01
CA SER A 66 -12.85 -12.68 11.10
C SER A 66 -13.45 -12.03 12.34
N LEU A 67 -14.67 -11.48 12.27
CA LEU A 67 -15.30 -10.75 13.36
C LEU A 67 -15.28 -11.54 14.69
N LEU A 68 -15.80 -12.76 14.69
CA LEU A 68 -15.86 -13.58 15.92
C LEU A 68 -14.46 -13.99 16.42
N GLY A 69 -13.55 -14.29 15.49
CA GLY A 69 -12.15 -14.57 15.81
C GLY A 69 -11.47 -13.37 16.45
N LEU A 70 -11.69 -12.16 15.89
CA LEU A 70 -11.13 -10.92 16.43
C LEU A 70 -11.76 -10.56 17.79
N VAL A 71 -13.07 -10.77 17.99
CA VAL A 71 -13.72 -10.60 19.30
C VAL A 71 -13.08 -11.50 20.34
N ARG A 72 -12.84 -12.78 20.01
CA ARG A 72 -12.19 -13.74 20.91
C ARG A 72 -10.76 -13.30 21.22
N TYR A 73 -10.00 -12.92 20.20
CA TYR A 73 -8.64 -12.41 20.35
C TYR A 73 -8.59 -11.20 21.29
N LEU A 74 -9.44 -10.18 21.07
CA LEU A 74 -9.49 -8.99 21.93
C LEU A 74 -9.80 -9.32 23.39
N LYS A 75 -10.74 -10.25 23.64
CA LYS A 75 -11.08 -10.69 25.01
C LYS A 75 -9.94 -11.43 25.71
N GLN A 76 -9.21 -12.26 24.97
CA GLN A 76 -8.12 -13.06 25.52
C GLN A 76 -6.85 -12.25 25.75
N GLU A 77 -6.48 -11.43 24.77
CA GLU A 77 -5.19 -10.74 24.73
C GLU A 77 -5.22 -9.33 25.31
N GLN A 78 -6.40 -8.69 25.35
CA GLN A 78 -6.64 -7.35 25.89
C GLN A 78 -5.55 -6.32 25.50
N PRO A 79 -5.26 -6.12 24.21
CA PRO A 79 -4.20 -5.22 23.80
C PRO A 79 -4.52 -3.79 24.27
N LYS A 80 -3.50 -3.05 24.70
CA LYS A 80 -3.63 -1.63 25.10
C LYS A 80 -4.11 -0.77 23.93
N ALA A 81 -3.60 -1.06 22.73
CA ALA A 81 -4.02 -0.40 21.49
C ALA A 81 -4.21 -1.41 20.37
N THR A 82 -5.16 -1.12 19.49
CA THR A 82 -5.42 -1.87 18.27
C THR A 82 -5.42 -0.89 17.10
N LEU A 83 -4.53 -1.09 16.13
CA LEU A 83 -4.49 -0.37 14.86
C LEU A 83 -5.04 -1.28 13.76
N SER A 84 -6.01 -0.81 13.00
CA SER A 84 -6.55 -1.50 11.82
C SER A 84 -6.31 -0.67 10.57
N ALA A 85 -6.07 -1.33 9.45
CA ALA A 85 -5.92 -0.68 8.16
C ALA A 85 -6.83 -1.31 7.10
N LEU A 86 -7.23 -0.50 6.11
CA LEU A 86 -8.22 -0.79 5.07
C LEU A 86 -9.68 -0.72 5.58
N ASN A 87 -10.52 0.04 4.86
CA ASN A 87 -11.87 0.42 5.28
C ASN A 87 -12.76 -0.75 5.76
N HIS A 88 -12.75 -1.88 5.04
CA HIS A 88 -13.53 -3.05 5.44
C HIS A 88 -12.99 -3.74 6.71
N ALA A 89 -11.68 -3.77 6.92
CA ALA A 89 -11.08 -4.28 8.15
C ALA A 89 -11.31 -3.32 9.32
N ASN A 90 -11.25 -2.02 9.07
CA ASN A 90 -11.53 -0.98 10.06
C ASN A 90 -12.94 -1.12 10.65
N ILE A 91 -13.95 -1.35 9.80
CA ILE A 91 -15.33 -1.56 10.24
C ILE A 91 -15.44 -2.83 11.11
N ILE A 92 -14.78 -3.93 10.70
CA ILE A 92 -14.75 -5.17 11.47
C ILE A 92 -14.05 -4.98 12.82
N ALA A 93 -12.94 -4.23 12.88
CA ALA A 93 -12.24 -3.92 14.11
C ALA A 93 -13.11 -3.12 15.09
N ILE A 94 -13.87 -2.14 14.58
CA ILE A 94 -14.83 -1.37 15.38
C ILE A 94 -15.93 -2.29 15.93
N TRP A 95 -16.52 -3.14 15.11
CA TRP A 95 -17.54 -4.09 15.56
C TRP A 95 -16.98 -5.08 16.59
N ALA A 96 -15.77 -5.58 16.36
CA ALA A 96 -15.11 -6.50 17.30
C ALA A 96 -14.88 -5.84 18.65
N ARG A 97 -14.43 -4.57 18.69
CA ARG A 97 -14.27 -3.81 19.94
C ARG A 97 -15.60 -3.63 20.67
N LEU A 98 -16.66 -3.24 19.94
CA LEU A 98 -17.99 -3.04 20.53
C LEU A 98 -18.56 -4.34 21.12
N LEU A 99 -18.41 -5.46 20.41
CA LEU A 99 -18.92 -6.76 20.84
C LEU A 99 -18.06 -7.39 21.97
N SER A 100 -16.75 -7.17 21.94
CA SER A 100 -15.85 -7.67 22.97
C SER A 100 -15.99 -6.91 24.29
N ARG A 101 -16.38 -5.62 24.23
CA ARG A 101 -16.41 -4.67 25.34
C ARG A 101 -15.04 -4.46 26.01
N VAL A 102 -13.96 -4.77 25.31
CA VAL A 102 -12.58 -4.56 25.79
C VAL A 102 -12.20 -3.09 25.68
N LYS A 103 -11.51 -2.57 26.71
CA LYS A 103 -10.98 -1.20 26.71
C LYS A 103 -9.64 -1.15 25.99
N THR A 104 -9.63 -1.31 24.67
CA THR A 104 -8.45 -1.06 23.82
C THR A 104 -8.60 0.30 23.15
N CYS A 105 -7.52 1.06 23.01
CA CYS A 105 -7.48 2.25 22.18
C CYS A 105 -7.53 1.80 20.71
N LEU A 106 -8.65 2.01 20.03
CA LEU A 106 -8.83 1.59 18.64
C LEU A 106 -8.55 2.75 17.68
N ILE A 107 -7.55 2.57 16.86
CA ILE A 107 -7.15 3.47 15.79
C ILE A 107 -7.48 2.79 14.45
N VAL A 108 -8.11 3.50 13.55
CA VAL A 108 -8.37 3.03 12.18
C VAL A 108 -7.59 3.88 11.19
N SER A 109 -7.01 3.25 10.16
CA SER A 109 -6.16 3.92 9.19
C SER A 109 -6.72 3.78 7.77
N GLU A 110 -6.81 4.90 7.06
CA GLU A 110 -7.23 4.98 5.67
C GLU A 110 -6.03 5.21 4.75
N HIS A 111 -5.92 4.34 3.74
CA HIS A 111 -4.79 4.27 2.83
C HIS A 111 -5.14 4.63 1.38
N ASN A 112 -6.39 4.98 1.10
CA ASN A 112 -6.85 5.42 -0.23
C ASN A 112 -7.96 6.46 -0.09
N ALA A 113 -8.08 7.35 -1.09
CA ALA A 113 -9.22 8.24 -1.21
C ALA A 113 -10.52 7.43 -1.41
N LEU A 114 -11.51 7.70 -0.59
CA LEU A 114 -12.77 6.97 -0.56
C LEU A 114 -13.58 7.20 -1.84
N SER A 115 -13.59 8.43 -2.36
CA SER A 115 -14.26 8.81 -3.62
C SER A 115 -13.80 7.92 -4.76
N GLN A 116 -12.49 7.76 -4.92
CA GLN A 116 -11.91 6.98 -6.00
C GLN A 116 -12.26 5.49 -5.91
N SER A 117 -12.31 4.96 -4.68
CA SER A 117 -12.71 3.57 -4.44
C SER A 117 -14.18 3.32 -4.82
N ILE A 118 -15.05 4.32 -4.70
CA ILE A 118 -16.49 4.24 -5.02
C ILE A 118 -16.71 4.40 -6.52
N GLU A 119 -16.11 5.41 -7.13
CA GLU A 119 -16.28 5.74 -8.55
C GLU A 119 -15.79 4.61 -9.47
N ASN A 120 -14.74 3.92 -9.06
CA ASN A 120 -14.15 2.83 -9.84
C ASN A 120 -14.70 1.44 -9.51
N THR A 121 -15.81 1.34 -8.78
CA THR A 121 -16.44 0.05 -8.48
C THR A 121 -17.86 -0.05 -8.99
N THR A 122 -18.20 -1.19 -9.58
CA THR A 122 -19.58 -1.55 -9.95
C THR A 122 -20.34 -2.21 -8.79
N SER A 123 -19.66 -2.52 -7.70
CA SER A 123 -20.25 -3.25 -6.57
C SER A 123 -21.18 -2.37 -5.73
N VAL A 124 -22.45 -2.76 -5.63
CA VAL A 124 -23.42 -2.09 -4.75
C VAL A 124 -22.95 -2.08 -3.29
N ARG A 125 -22.24 -3.13 -2.85
CA ARG A 125 -21.70 -3.21 -1.48
C ARG A 125 -20.63 -2.14 -1.22
N ALA A 126 -19.80 -1.84 -2.20
CA ALA A 126 -18.80 -0.78 -2.07
C ALA A 126 -19.42 0.61 -1.96
N LYS A 127 -20.59 0.84 -2.58
CA LYS A 127 -21.35 2.09 -2.45
C LYS A 127 -21.93 2.31 -1.04
N LEU A 128 -22.03 1.27 -0.21
CA LEU A 128 -22.46 1.38 1.19
C LEU A 128 -21.30 1.72 2.14
N ILE A 129 -20.05 1.59 1.71
CA ILE A 129 -18.88 1.83 2.55
C ILE A 129 -18.88 3.24 3.18
N PRO A 130 -19.16 4.35 2.47
CA PRO A 130 -19.19 5.68 3.07
C PRO A 130 -20.21 5.80 4.20
N LEU A 131 -21.38 5.21 4.02
CA LEU A 131 -22.42 5.19 5.06
C LEU A 131 -21.95 4.41 6.29
N LEU A 132 -21.32 3.26 6.09
CA LEU A 132 -20.77 2.47 7.19
C LEU A 132 -19.64 3.23 7.91
N ILE A 133 -18.77 3.91 7.17
CA ILE A 133 -17.72 4.75 7.74
C ILE A 133 -18.36 5.88 8.57
N LYS A 134 -19.31 6.61 8.01
CA LYS A 134 -20.02 7.69 8.71
C LYS A 134 -20.63 7.23 10.04
N ILE A 135 -21.20 6.02 10.08
CA ILE A 135 -21.87 5.48 11.27
C ILE A 135 -20.86 4.94 12.29
N PHE A 136 -19.80 4.25 11.83
CA PHE A 136 -18.94 3.47 12.72
C PHE A 136 -17.64 4.16 13.08
N TYR A 137 -17.00 4.93 12.20
CA TYR A 137 -15.70 5.58 12.50
C TYR A 137 -15.77 6.57 13.67
N PRO A 138 -16.87 7.29 13.94
CA PRO A 138 -17.00 8.08 15.18
C PRO A 138 -16.81 7.27 16.47
N LYS A 139 -16.94 5.94 16.39
CA LYS A 139 -16.74 5.01 17.51
C LYS A 139 -15.28 4.56 17.68
N ALA A 140 -14.38 4.85 16.75
CA ALA A 140 -12.94 4.72 16.92
C ALA A 140 -12.40 5.86 17.79
N ASP A 141 -11.27 5.64 18.49
CA ASP A 141 -10.64 6.67 19.30
C ASP A 141 -9.92 7.70 18.43
N ALA A 142 -9.31 7.26 17.33
CA ALA A 142 -8.75 8.12 16.28
C ALA A 142 -8.89 7.49 14.90
N VAL A 143 -8.93 8.34 13.88
CA VAL A 143 -8.84 7.97 12.47
C VAL A 143 -7.56 8.57 11.92
N VAL A 144 -6.71 7.74 11.31
CA VAL A 144 -5.48 8.17 10.65
C VAL A 144 -5.71 8.17 9.15
N ALA A 145 -5.38 9.26 8.49
CA ALA A 145 -5.29 9.36 7.05
C ALA A 145 -3.82 9.49 6.64
N VAL A 146 -3.43 8.79 5.58
CA VAL A 146 -2.01 8.72 5.17
C VAL A 146 -1.53 9.93 4.36
N SER A 147 -2.43 10.90 4.08
CA SER A 147 -2.15 12.15 3.39
C SER A 147 -3.25 13.18 3.71
N HIS A 148 -2.99 14.45 3.45
CA HIS A 148 -4.00 15.50 3.57
C HIS A 148 -5.16 15.27 2.61
N GLY A 149 -4.88 14.90 1.35
CA GLY A 149 -5.91 14.62 0.38
C GLY A 149 -6.83 13.44 0.78
N VAL A 150 -6.30 12.39 1.39
CA VAL A 150 -7.12 11.29 1.95
C VAL A 150 -7.97 11.78 3.12
N ALA A 151 -7.43 12.64 4.00
CA ALA A 151 -8.18 13.19 5.12
C ALA A 151 -9.35 14.07 4.65
N GLU A 152 -9.10 14.96 3.71
CA GLU A 152 -10.11 15.87 3.13
C GLU A 152 -11.22 15.10 2.43
N ASP A 153 -10.86 14.11 1.58
CA ASP A 153 -11.83 13.26 0.90
C ASP A 153 -12.70 12.47 1.91
N LEU A 154 -12.07 11.91 2.94
CA LEU A 154 -12.77 11.17 3.99
C LEU A 154 -13.77 12.07 4.72
N ILE A 155 -13.37 13.25 5.16
CA ILE A 155 -14.22 14.23 5.85
C ILE A 155 -15.36 14.66 4.95
N ALA A 156 -15.07 15.05 3.70
CA ALA A 156 -16.06 15.51 2.74
C ALA A 156 -17.14 14.44 2.43
N ARG A 157 -16.73 13.17 2.30
CA ARG A 157 -17.64 12.07 1.93
C ARG A 157 -18.43 11.49 3.10
N THR A 158 -17.93 11.63 4.33
CA THR A 158 -18.54 10.97 5.49
C THR A 158 -19.11 11.95 6.52
N GLY A 159 -18.66 13.22 6.51
CA GLY A 159 -19.02 14.21 7.53
C GLY A 159 -18.40 13.89 8.90
N LEU A 160 -17.28 13.16 8.93
CA LEU A 160 -16.52 12.96 10.17
C LEU A 160 -15.99 14.29 10.70
N PRO A 161 -16.02 14.53 12.02
CA PRO A 161 -15.39 15.69 12.62
C PRO A 161 -13.89 15.73 12.31
N SER A 162 -13.38 16.88 11.86
CA SER A 162 -11.97 17.03 11.45
C SER A 162 -10.99 16.75 12.61
N GLU A 163 -11.38 17.06 13.84
CA GLU A 163 -10.57 16.80 15.03
C GLU A 163 -10.34 15.31 15.33
N LYS A 164 -11.18 14.43 14.76
CA LYS A 164 -11.00 12.96 14.83
C LYS A 164 -10.04 12.41 13.79
N VAL A 165 -9.82 13.13 12.70
CA VAL A 165 -8.98 12.69 11.59
C VAL A 165 -7.60 13.32 11.75
N LYS A 166 -6.58 12.46 11.85
CA LYS A 166 -5.18 12.89 11.96
C LYS A 166 -4.42 12.47 10.73
N VAL A 167 -3.69 13.38 10.12
CA VAL A 167 -2.78 13.04 9.03
C VAL A 167 -1.47 12.53 9.62
N ILE A 168 -1.10 11.31 9.26
CA ILE A 168 0.18 10.70 9.62
C ILE A 168 0.70 9.98 8.37
N TYR A 169 1.77 10.51 7.80
CA TYR A 169 2.39 9.93 6.61
C TYR A 169 2.96 8.53 6.89
N ASN A 170 2.96 7.71 5.85
CA ASN A 170 3.44 6.34 5.95
C ASN A 170 4.94 6.27 6.30
N PRO A 171 5.35 5.40 7.22
CA PRO A 171 6.77 5.11 7.50
C PRO A 171 7.34 4.21 6.39
N VAL A 172 7.66 4.82 5.25
CA VAL A 172 8.08 4.10 4.03
C VAL A 172 9.54 3.67 4.11
N VAL A 173 10.41 4.59 4.58
CA VAL A 173 11.87 4.37 4.60
C VAL A 173 12.26 3.67 5.89
N ALA A 174 12.52 2.38 5.79
CA ALA A 174 13.15 1.58 6.85
C ALA A 174 14.64 1.38 6.54
N PRO A 175 15.51 1.11 7.54
CA PRO A 175 16.94 0.90 7.32
C PRO A 175 17.27 -0.14 6.24
N GLU A 176 16.39 -1.15 6.09
CA GLU A 176 16.55 -2.20 5.08
C GLU A 176 16.41 -1.71 3.63
N VAL A 177 15.78 -0.56 3.40
CA VAL A 177 15.70 0.03 2.04
C VAL A 177 17.11 0.26 1.50
N PHE A 178 18.02 0.78 2.33
CA PHE A 178 19.41 1.07 1.92
C PHE A 178 20.22 -0.20 1.68
N SER A 179 20.10 -1.22 2.53
CA SER A 179 20.79 -2.50 2.32
C SER A 179 20.26 -3.21 1.08
N LYS A 180 18.94 -3.28 0.91
CA LYS A 180 18.28 -3.88 -0.26
C LYS A 180 18.62 -3.16 -1.57
N ALA A 181 18.77 -1.83 -1.54
CA ALA A 181 19.18 -1.05 -2.71
C ALA A 181 20.60 -1.42 -3.17
N ASN A 182 21.48 -1.82 -2.24
CA ASN A 182 22.86 -2.20 -2.53
C ASN A 182 23.05 -3.67 -2.95
N GLU A 183 22.00 -4.50 -2.89
CA GLU A 183 22.08 -5.87 -3.36
C GLU A 183 22.47 -5.96 -4.85
N PRO A 184 23.20 -7.00 -5.26
CA PRO A 184 23.52 -7.24 -6.67
C PRO A 184 22.25 -7.33 -7.52
N LEU A 185 22.30 -6.76 -8.73
CA LEU A 185 21.25 -6.88 -9.74
C LEU A 185 21.85 -7.48 -11.01
N GLU A 186 21.58 -8.76 -11.23
CA GLU A 186 21.95 -9.46 -12.44
C GLU A 186 20.83 -9.35 -13.49
N HIS A 187 20.85 -8.25 -14.24
CA HIS A 187 19.90 -8.04 -15.34
C HIS A 187 20.62 -7.34 -16.50
N PRO A 188 20.48 -7.84 -17.75
CA PRO A 188 21.24 -7.31 -18.90
C PRO A 188 21.05 -5.81 -19.10
N TRP A 189 19.88 -5.28 -18.84
CA TRP A 189 19.56 -3.86 -19.06
C TRP A 189 20.24 -2.88 -18.09
N PHE A 190 20.85 -3.36 -17.03
CA PHE A 190 21.53 -2.54 -16.04
C PHE A 190 23.07 -2.70 -16.10
N GLN A 191 23.58 -3.27 -17.19
CA GLN A 191 25.02 -3.37 -17.43
C GLN A 191 25.56 -2.04 -18.00
N GLU A 192 26.88 -1.86 -17.87
CA GLU A 192 27.54 -0.67 -18.40
C GLU A 192 27.40 -0.59 -19.94
N GLY A 193 27.09 0.60 -20.46
CA GLY A 193 26.86 0.83 -21.89
C GLY A 193 25.44 0.56 -22.39
N GLU A 194 24.55 0.00 -21.56
CA GLU A 194 23.16 -0.21 -21.93
C GLU A 194 22.33 1.08 -21.84
N PRO A 195 21.25 1.21 -22.63
CA PRO A 195 20.34 2.35 -22.56
C PRO A 195 19.75 2.53 -21.14
N PRO A 196 19.51 3.79 -20.71
CA PRO A 196 18.94 4.05 -19.39
C PRO A 196 17.55 3.43 -19.24
N VAL A 197 17.29 2.90 -18.04
CA VAL A 197 16.03 2.25 -17.71
C VAL A 197 15.11 3.21 -16.97
N ILE A 198 13.91 3.43 -17.53
CA ILE A 198 12.78 4.07 -16.86
C ILE A 198 12.03 2.97 -16.09
N LEU A 199 11.67 3.22 -14.84
CA LEU A 199 11.06 2.23 -13.97
C LEU A 199 9.63 2.61 -13.60
N GLY A 200 8.69 1.68 -13.76
CA GLY A 200 7.35 1.71 -13.16
C GLY A 200 7.25 0.61 -12.12
N VAL A 201 6.69 0.89 -10.94
CA VAL A 201 6.53 -0.11 -9.88
C VAL A 201 5.14 -0.03 -9.29
N GLY A 202 4.40 -1.15 -9.30
CA GLY A 202 3.08 -1.21 -8.69
C GLY A 202 2.23 -2.35 -9.20
N ARG A 203 1.04 -2.51 -8.61
CA ARG A 203 0.06 -3.49 -9.06
C ARG A 203 -0.46 -3.13 -10.45
N LEU A 204 -0.53 -4.07 -11.37
CA LEU A 204 -1.05 -3.85 -12.73
C LEU A 204 -2.59 -3.75 -12.69
N THR A 205 -3.09 -2.55 -12.37
CA THR A 205 -4.51 -2.23 -12.21
C THR A 205 -4.84 -0.90 -12.85
N THR A 206 -6.10 -0.64 -13.08
CA THR A 206 -6.60 0.65 -13.60
C THR A 206 -6.12 1.85 -12.77
N GLN A 207 -5.93 1.67 -11.46
CA GLN A 207 -5.40 2.71 -10.56
C GLN A 207 -4.01 3.20 -10.99
N LYS A 208 -3.10 2.27 -11.31
CA LYS A 208 -1.70 2.58 -11.63
C LYS A 208 -1.48 3.09 -13.05
N ASP A 209 -2.45 2.91 -13.91
CA ASP A 209 -2.52 3.41 -15.29
C ASP A 209 -1.21 3.26 -16.11
N PHE A 210 -0.62 2.06 -16.03
CA PHE A 210 0.55 1.73 -16.84
C PHE A 210 0.35 1.85 -18.34
N PRO A 211 -0.88 1.71 -18.92
CA PRO A 211 -1.10 2.05 -20.32
C PRO A 211 -0.70 3.48 -20.68
N THR A 212 -0.96 4.45 -19.81
CA THR A 212 -0.51 5.84 -20.03
C THR A 212 1.02 5.94 -20.02
N LEU A 213 1.70 5.25 -19.09
CA LEU A 213 3.17 5.19 -19.08
C LEU A 213 3.74 4.57 -20.34
N VAL A 214 3.18 3.45 -20.82
CA VAL A 214 3.63 2.80 -22.08
C VAL A 214 3.44 3.71 -23.29
N ARG A 215 2.31 4.42 -23.39
CA ARG A 215 2.08 5.39 -24.48
C ARG A 215 3.04 6.58 -24.41
N ALA A 216 3.30 7.11 -23.23
CA ALA A 216 4.29 8.17 -23.03
C ALA A 216 5.69 7.70 -23.42
N PHE A 217 6.04 6.46 -23.10
CA PHE A 217 7.33 5.86 -23.46
C PHE A 217 7.55 5.77 -24.96
N VAL A 218 6.51 5.57 -25.78
CA VAL A 218 6.62 5.64 -27.26
C VAL A 218 7.21 6.97 -27.71
N LEU A 219 6.82 8.08 -27.07
CA LEU A 219 7.32 9.41 -27.42
C LEU A 219 8.80 9.55 -27.04
N VAL A 220 9.16 9.06 -25.85
CA VAL A 220 10.57 9.06 -25.39
C VAL A 220 11.45 8.26 -26.36
N ARG A 221 10.99 7.07 -26.79
CA ARG A 221 11.75 6.19 -27.70
C ARG A 221 12.01 6.77 -29.09
N LYS A 222 11.21 7.74 -29.54
CA LYS A 222 11.44 8.43 -30.80
C LYS A 222 12.68 9.33 -30.76
N GLU A 223 13.02 9.86 -29.60
CA GLU A 223 14.07 10.86 -29.42
C GLU A 223 15.30 10.31 -28.69
N HIS A 224 15.10 9.29 -27.84
CA HIS A 224 16.15 8.77 -26.95
C HIS A 224 16.21 7.24 -26.97
N ALA A 225 17.42 6.71 -26.95
CA ALA A 225 17.62 5.31 -26.62
C ALA A 225 17.34 5.11 -25.12
N ALA A 226 16.22 4.47 -24.80
CA ALA A 226 15.80 4.18 -23.41
C ALA A 226 15.05 2.85 -23.37
N ARG A 227 14.90 2.30 -22.18
CA ARG A 227 14.10 1.09 -21.91
C ARG A 227 13.08 1.37 -20.81
N LEU A 228 11.97 0.67 -20.83
CA LEU A 228 10.93 0.74 -19.79
C LEU A 228 10.83 -0.60 -19.09
N MET A 229 10.95 -0.60 -17.76
CA MET A 229 10.71 -1.79 -16.95
C MET A 229 9.55 -1.54 -16.00
N ILE A 230 8.57 -2.46 -15.96
CA ILE A 230 7.41 -2.38 -15.08
C ILE A 230 7.44 -3.57 -14.13
N LEU A 231 7.69 -3.28 -12.84
CA LEU A 231 7.73 -4.27 -11.77
C LEU A 231 6.37 -4.38 -11.09
N GLY A 232 5.82 -5.57 -11.06
CA GLY A 232 4.55 -5.89 -10.42
C GLY A 232 3.70 -6.84 -11.24
N ASP A 233 2.54 -7.20 -10.69
CA ASP A 233 1.56 -8.05 -11.34
C ASP A 233 0.14 -7.56 -11.02
N GLY A 234 -0.86 -8.04 -11.78
CA GLY A 234 -2.26 -7.68 -11.58
C GLY A 234 -3.15 -8.03 -12.78
N GLU A 235 -4.44 -7.75 -12.62
CA GLU A 235 -5.48 -8.12 -13.58
C GLU A 235 -5.34 -7.48 -14.97
N ASP A 236 -4.68 -6.33 -15.07
CA ASP A 236 -4.48 -5.63 -16.35
C ASP A 236 -3.24 -6.11 -17.12
N ARG A 237 -2.48 -7.11 -16.60
CA ARG A 237 -1.29 -7.64 -17.29
C ARG A 237 -1.55 -8.05 -18.74
N PRO A 238 -2.57 -8.86 -19.06
CA PRO A 238 -2.82 -9.28 -20.45
C PRO A 238 -3.10 -8.11 -21.41
N LYS A 239 -3.81 -7.08 -20.91
CA LYS A 239 -4.11 -5.86 -21.69
C LYS A 239 -2.85 -5.05 -21.95
N LEU A 240 -1.97 -4.95 -20.96
CA LEU A 240 -0.72 -4.22 -21.07
C LEU A 240 0.24 -4.90 -22.05
N GLU A 241 0.35 -6.24 -21.99
CA GLU A 241 1.13 -7.04 -22.94
C GLU A 241 0.60 -6.90 -24.38
N ALA A 242 -0.72 -6.86 -24.56
CA ALA A 242 -1.33 -6.61 -25.86
C ALA A 242 -0.98 -5.21 -26.39
N LEU A 243 -1.05 -4.18 -25.56
CA LEU A 243 -0.69 -2.81 -25.90
C LEU A 243 0.79 -2.68 -26.30
N ILE A 244 1.70 -3.33 -25.57
CA ILE A 244 3.14 -3.33 -25.85
C ILE A 244 3.39 -3.92 -27.24
N ARG A 245 2.73 -5.05 -27.59
CA ARG A 245 2.82 -5.67 -28.92
C ARG A 245 2.23 -4.78 -30.02
N GLU A 246 1.06 -4.18 -29.78
CA GLU A 246 0.41 -3.26 -30.72
C GLU A 246 1.33 -2.08 -31.08
N LEU A 247 2.10 -1.61 -30.10
CA LEU A 247 3.02 -0.46 -30.27
C LEU A 247 4.43 -0.88 -30.73
N GLY A 248 4.71 -2.18 -30.92
CA GLY A 248 6.02 -2.69 -31.37
C GLY A 248 7.14 -2.48 -30.35
N LEU A 249 6.84 -2.52 -29.05
CA LEU A 249 7.77 -2.18 -27.97
C LEU A 249 8.33 -3.41 -27.22
N GLU A 250 8.15 -4.64 -27.75
CA GLU A 250 8.51 -5.88 -27.04
C GLU A 250 10.00 -5.98 -26.68
N LYS A 251 10.86 -5.30 -27.44
CA LYS A 251 12.30 -5.28 -27.20
C LYS A 251 12.74 -4.22 -26.19
N ASP A 252 11.92 -3.19 -26.00
CA ASP A 252 12.22 -2.02 -25.18
C ASP A 252 11.43 -1.94 -23.88
N VAL A 253 10.40 -2.80 -23.71
CA VAL A 253 9.57 -2.87 -22.50
C VAL A 253 9.65 -4.26 -21.89
N ALA A 254 10.01 -4.33 -20.59
CA ALA A 254 10.03 -5.58 -19.82
C ALA A 254 9.06 -5.54 -18.66
N MET A 255 8.37 -6.65 -18.42
CA MET A 255 7.47 -6.87 -17.30
C MET A 255 7.85 -8.16 -16.56
N PRO A 256 8.90 -8.16 -15.72
CA PRO A 256 9.38 -9.36 -15.03
C PRO A 256 8.40 -9.91 -13.97
N GLY A 257 7.32 -9.19 -13.68
CA GLY A 257 6.36 -9.58 -12.66
C GLY A 257 6.66 -8.96 -11.30
N PHE A 258 6.09 -9.59 -10.25
CA PHE A 258 6.37 -9.19 -8.88
C PHE A 258 7.83 -9.51 -8.49
N VAL A 259 8.47 -8.55 -7.84
CA VAL A 259 9.84 -8.71 -7.31
C VAL A 259 9.85 -8.41 -5.82
N ASP A 260 10.55 -9.23 -5.03
CA ASP A 260 10.65 -9.07 -3.57
C ASP A 260 11.44 -7.83 -3.18
N ASN A 261 12.47 -7.49 -3.96
CA ASN A 261 13.34 -6.34 -3.73
C ASN A 261 13.32 -5.37 -4.92
N PRO A 262 12.36 -4.44 -4.99
CA PRO A 262 12.36 -3.40 -6.02
C PRO A 262 13.46 -2.34 -5.82
N CYS A 263 13.99 -2.18 -4.60
CA CYS A 263 14.98 -1.14 -4.29
C CYS A 263 16.28 -1.28 -5.09
N LYS A 264 16.73 -2.50 -5.38
CA LYS A 264 17.92 -2.73 -6.21
C LYS A 264 17.74 -2.30 -7.67
N TYR A 265 16.50 -2.35 -8.18
CA TYR A 265 16.14 -1.80 -9.49
C TYR A 265 16.02 -0.27 -9.44
N MET A 266 15.34 0.25 -8.41
CA MET A 266 15.21 1.70 -8.20
C MET A 266 16.59 2.37 -8.19
N LYS A 267 17.52 1.89 -7.37
CA LYS A 267 18.86 2.47 -7.25
C LYS A 267 19.62 2.57 -8.59
N ARG A 268 19.32 1.71 -9.55
CA ARG A 268 20.02 1.63 -10.84
C ARG A 268 19.21 2.21 -11.99
N ALA A 269 17.95 2.53 -11.76
CA ALA A 269 17.10 3.16 -12.74
C ALA A 269 17.48 4.63 -12.94
N ALA A 270 17.38 5.11 -14.18
CA ALA A 270 17.59 6.53 -14.48
C ALA A 270 16.45 7.40 -13.94
N LEU A 271 15.24 6.84 -13.88
CA LEU A 271 14.04 7.55 -13.48
C LEU A 271 12.98 6.55 -13.02
N LEU A 272 12.24 6.89 -11.95
CA LEU A 272 10.98 6.20 -11.62
C LEU A 272 9.80 7.07 -12.02
N VAL A 273 8.80 6.47 -12.67
CA VAL A 273 7.56 7.15 -13.06
C VAL A 273 6.36 6.51 -12.37
N LEU A 274 5.59 7.32 -11.65
CA LEU A 274 4.28 6.97 -11.11
C LEU A 274 3.19 7.57 -12.00
N SER A 275 2.52 6.71 -12.79
CA SER A 275 1.48 7.10 -13.74
C SER A 275 0.05 7.01 -13.19
N SER A 276 -0.10 6.88 -11.88
CA SER A 276 -1.37 6.59 -11.22
C SER A 276 -2.46 7.61 -11.51
N ARG A 277 -3.70 7.15 -11.62
CA ARG A 277 -4.89 8.01 -11.67
C ARG A 277 -5.29 8.55 -10.31
N TRP A 278 -4.98 7.82 -9.25
CA TRP A 278 -5.19 8.21 -7.86
C TRP A 278 -4.27 7.41 -6.94
N GLU A 279 -3.91 8.02 -5.82
CA GLU A 279 -3.11 7.41 -4.76
C GLU A 279 -3.73 7.68 -3.39
N GLY A 280 -3.27 6.96 -2.37
CA GLY A 280 -3.46 7.38 -1.00
C GLY A 280 -2.29 8.23 -0.52
N PHE A 281 -1.06 7.78 -0.82
CA PHE A 281 0.17 8.49 -0.49
C PHE A 281 1.20 8.45 -1.64
N GLY A 282 1.47 7.26 -2.21
CA GLY A 282 2.51 7.10 -3.23
C GLY A 282 3.82 6.59 -2.66
N ASN A 283 3.76 5.57 -1.80
CA ASN A 283 4.94 5.00 -1.10
C ASN A 283 6.13 4.76 -2.03
N VAL A 284 5.89 4.33 -3.27
CA VAL A 284 6.93 4.01 -4.24
C VAL A 284 7.78 5.22 -4.65
N LEU A 285 7.23 6.44 -4.61
CA LEU A 285 8.00 7.67 -4.83
C LEU A 285 9.03 7.85 -3.73
N VAL A 286 8.59 7.72 -2.48
CA VAL A 286 9.47 7.85 -1.31
C VAL A 286 10.53 6.75 -1.28
N GLU A 287 10.17 5.50 -1.65
CA GLU A 287 11.12 4.39 -1.79
C GLU A 287 12.19 4.70 -2.83
N ALA A 288 11.80 5.20 -4.00
CA ALA A 288 12.73 5.56 -5.07
C ALA A 288 13.65 6.73 -4.68
N MET A 289 13.09 7.79 -4.10
CA MET A 289 13.87 8.92 -3.60
C MET A 289 14.88 8.49 -2.53
N ALA A 290 14.51 7.58 -1.62
CA ALA A 290 15.43 7.01 -0.63
C ALA A 290 16.55 6.17 -1.27
N CYS A 291 16.30 5.57 -2.45
CA CYS A 291 17.31 4.88 -3.23
C CYS A 291 18.20 5.83 -4.06
N GLY A 292 17.93 7.13 -4.06
CA GLY A 292 18.64 8.15 -4.86
C GLY A 292 18.16 8.24 -6.30
N THR A 293 17.00 7.69 -6.64
CA THR A 293 16.43 7.69 -8.00
C THR A 293 15.55 8.93 -8.20
N PRO A 294 15.76 9.71 -9.26
CA PRO A 294 14.83 10.76 -9.66
C PRO A 294 13.42 10.22 -9.89
N VAL A 295 12.40 11.02 -9.60
CA VAL A 295 11.00 10.60 -9.72
C VAL A 295 10.18 11.59 -10.53
N ILE A 296 9.20 11.07 -11.27
CA ILE A 296 8.12 11.82 -11.90
C ILE A 296 6.81 11.18 -11.49
N SER A 297 5.80 12.00 -11.22
CA SER A 297 4.45 11.55 -10.93
C SER A 297 3.42 12.30 -11.75
N THR A 298 2.30 11.63 -12.06
CA THR A 298 1.07 12.33 -12.40
C THR A 298 0.64 13.17 -11.19
N ASP A 299 0.07 14.34 -11.45
CA ASP A 299 -0.61 15.15 -10.42
C ASP A 299 -2.01 14.56 -10.17
N CYS A 300 -2.02 13.38 -9.56
CA CYS A 300 -3.25 12.67 -9.22
C CYS A 300 -3.77 13.05 -7.83
N PRO A 301 -5.07 12.90 -7.57
CA PRO A 301 -5.64 13.18 -6.26
C PRO A 301 -4.96 12.40 -5.15
N SER A 302 -4.56 13.11 -4.10
CA SER A 302 -3.92 12.67 -2.85
C SER A 302 -2.48 12.14 -3.01
N GLY A 303 -1.63 12.55 -2.12
CA GLY A 303 -0.31 11.99 -1.84
C GLY A 303 0.84 12.47 -2.70
N PRO A 304 0.91 12.24 -4.04
CA PRO A 304 2.10 12.59 -4.81
C PRO A 304 2.52 14.06 -4.75
N ALA A 305 1.58 15.01 -4.85
CA ALA A 305 1.89 16.43 -4.68
C ALA A 305 2.48 16.73 -3.30
N GLU A 306 1.92 16.12 -2.24
CA GLU A 306 2.41 16.28 -0.86
C GLU A 306 3.83 15.71 -0.63
N ILE A 307 4.34 14.87 -1.53
CA ILE A 307 5.68 14.30 -1.48
C ILE A 307 6.67 15.15 -2.28
N LEU A 308 6.22 15.75 -3.39
CA LEU A 308 7.08 16.38 -4.39
C LEU A 308 7.15 17.92 -4.26
N GLU A 309 6.26 18.52 -3.48
CA GLU A 309 6.31 19.93 -3.06
C GLU A 309 7.35 20.13 -1.94
#